data_5f5c1b4a62b9743bef17c2affdca849f
#
_entry.id   5f5c1b4a62b9743bef17c2affdca849f
#
_cell.length_a   1.000
_cell.length_b   1.000
_cell.length_c   1.000
_cell.angle_alpha   90.00
_cell.angle_beta   90.00
_cell.angle_gamma   90.00
#
_symmetry.space_group_name_H-M   'P 1'
#
loop_
_entity.id
_entity.type
_entity.pdbx_description
1 polymer ?
#
loop_
_entity_poly.entity_id
_entity_poly.type
_entity_poly.pdbx_seq_one_letter_code
_entity_poly.pdbx_strand_id
1 'polypeptide(L)'
;MRTLQLDHISLIRKFLPALLLIVFCSSSALAEDQPEYGPPKGTLIIIGGGNAEGTGIMERFIQLAGGPNAKFVIVPTAGGNRNGDGSLKTYDEQRVIAPWLRRGLKNVRMLHTADPKVADTAEFVQPLLEANAVWFDGGRQWNIVDSYANTRTLTEFHNVLVRGGVIAGSSAGATIQGDYLVRGDTSGPDIVMTNEATHQHGFAFLRKSAIDQHINTRLRWDDLDPVIRKYPDLLGIGLSEGTAIVVTGDRFEVMGRWKVAVHDNTRVYQPWEKPYYVLSTGDVYNMKTRKIEKYGIGAALPARGGN
;
A
#
# COMPACT_ATOMS: atom_id res chain seq x y z
N MET A 1 79.68 -67.04 18.95
CA MET A 1 80.61 -66.89 17.82
C MET A 1 79.82 -66.29 16.67
N ARG A 2 80.31 -65.18 16.17
CA ARG A 2 79.83 -64.37 15.06
C ARG A 2 78.37 -63.91 15.06
N THR A 3 78.22 -62.72 15.58
CA THR A 3 77.17 -61.75 15.41
C THR A 3 77.07 -61.29 13.97
N LEU A 4 75.87 -61.25 13.40
CA LEU A 4 75.54 -60.54 12.16
C LEU A 4 74.62 -59.40 12.52
N GLN A 5 75.13 -58.19 12.25
CA GLN A 5 74.39 -56.94 12.34
C GLN A 5 73.53 -56.81 11.09
N LEU A 6 72.27 -56.48 11.25
CA LEU A 6 71.37 -56.09 10.16
C LEU A 6 71.02 -54.60 10.30
N ASP A 7 71.45 -53.88 9.29
CA ASP A 7 71.18 -52.44 9.17
C ASP A 7 69.74 -52.15 8.84
N HIS A 8 69.12 -51.27 9.68
CA HIS A 8 67.77 -50.72 9.42
C HIS A 8 67.89 -49.49 8.57
N ILE A 9 67.44 -49.58 7.32
CA ILE A 9 67.28 -48.45 6.42
C ILE A 9 65.93 -47.79 6.76
N SER A 10 65.99 -46.59 7.34
CA SER A 10 64.80 -45.74 7.66
C SER A 10 64.28 -45.00 6.42
N LEU A 11 63.13 -45.39 5.93
CA LEU A 11 62.42 -44.74 4.83
C LEU A 11 61.55 -43.61 5.38
N ILE A 12 62.02 -42.37 5.40
CA ILE A 12 61.26 -41.18 5.77
C ILE A 12 60.35 -40.79 4.59
N ARG A 13 59.04 -41.14 4.68
CA ARG A 13 58.02 -40.63 3.80
C ARG A 13 57.68 -39.19 4.22
N LYS A 14 58.08 -38.21 3.40
CA LYS A 14 57.64 -36.83 3.53
C LYS A 14 56.15 -36.72 3.12
N PHE A 15 55.27 -36.54 4.09
CA PHE A 15 53.88 -36.13 3.84
C PHE A 15 53.85 -34.62 3.60
N LEU A 16 53.53 -34.21 2.38
CA LEU A 16 53.22 -32.83 2.03
C LEU A 16 51.74 -32.58 2.36
N PRO A 17 51.38 -31.64 3.22
CA PRO A 17 49.96 -31.30 3.41
C PRO A 17 49.46 -30.49 2.19
N ALA A 18 48.51 -31.04 1.45
CA ALA A 18 47.76 -30.33 0.42
C ALA A 18 46.90 -29.26 1.11
N LEU A 19 47.30 -28.01 1.03
CA LEU A 19 46.51 -26.87 1.51
C LEU A 19 45.34 -26.66 0.56
N LEU A 20 44.13 -27.15 0.97
CA LEU A 20 42.90 -26.95 0.24
C LEU A 20 42.46 -25.49 0.42
N LEU A 21 42.73 -24.63 -0.55
CA LEU A 21 42.30 -23.23 -0.57
C LEU A 21 40.81 -23.22 -0.88
N ILE A 22 39.94 -23.17 0.17
CA ILE A 22 38.53 -22.97 0.00
C ILE A 22 38.32 -21.48 -0.31
N VAL A 23 38.15 -21.17 -1.59
CA VAL A 23 37.72 -19.84 -2.04
C VAL A 23 36.26 -19.68 -1.67
N PHE A 24 35.97 -19.02 -0.54
CA PHE A 24 34.65 -18.50 -0.24
C PHE A 24 34.32 -17.42 -1.26
N CYS A 25 33.63 -17.80 -2.34
CA CYS A 25 32.94 -16.86 -3.20
C CYS A 25 31.77 -16.27 -2.38
N SER A 26 32.04 -15.21 -1.64
CA SER A 26 31.01 -14.39 -1.05
C SER A 26 30.27 -13.72 -2.21
N SER A 27 29.21 -14.35 -2.72
CA SER A 27 28.21 -13.68 -3.51
C SER A 27 27.54 -12.66 -2.59
N SER A 28 28.04 -11.43 -2.59
CA SER A 28 27.28 -10.26 -2.17
C SER A 28 26.10 -10.17 -3.13
N ALA A 29 25.00 -10.86 -2.81
CA ALA A 29 23.69 -10.47 -3.32
C ALA A 29 23.56 -9.00 -2.90
N LEU A 30 23.63 -8.09 -3.89
CA LEU A 30 23.27 -6.70 -3.68
C LEU A 30 21.86 -6.78 -3.11
N ALA A 31 21.69 -6.45 -1.83
CA ALA A 31 20.39 -6.32 -1.21
C ALA A 31 19.68 -5.27 -2.08
N GLU A 32 18.69 -5.71 -2.85
CA GLU A 32 17.85 -4.84 -3.67
C GLU A 32 17.31 -3.78 -2.72
N ASP A 33 17.62 -2.50 -2.97
CA ASP A 33 17.26 -1.40 -2.07
C ASP A 33 15.75 -1.39 -1.93
N GLN A 34 15.23 -1.78 -0.75
CA GLN A 34 13.79 -1.91 -0.53
C GLN A 34 13.12 -0.56 -0.70
N PRO A 35 11.99 -0.47 -1.40
CA PRO A 35 11.29 0.79 -1.57
C PRO A 35 10.98 1.44 -0.22
N GLU A 36 11.11 2.74 -0.15
CA GLU A 36 10.86 3.51 1.07
C GLU A 36 9.36 3.68 1.34
N TYR A 37 8.54 3.82 0.29
CA TYR A 37 7.12 4.15 0.36
C TYR A 37 6.21 2.97 0.10
N GLY A 38 6.18 2.47 -1.11
CA GLY A 38 5.25 1.43 -1.52
C GLY A 38 5.76 0.00 -1.25
N PRO A 39 4.97 -1.00 -1.62
CA PRO A 39 5.36 -2.39 -1.45
C PRO A 39 6.49 -2.79 -2.42
N PRO A 40 7.39 -3.69 -2.02
CA PRO A 40 8.51 -4.10 -2.90
C PRO A 40 8.08 -4.93 -4.11
N LYS A 41 6.95 -5.64 -4.05
CA LYS A 41 6.47 -6.51 -5.14
C LYS A 41 5.03 -6.23 -5.56
N GLY A 42 4.15 -5.96 -4.63
CA GLY A 42 2.73 -5.73 -4.90
C GLY A 42 2.44 -4.34 -5.48
N THR A 43 1.18 -4.10 -5.78
CA THR A 43 0.71 -2.82 -6.31
C THR A 43 -0.42 -2.27 -5.45
N LEU A 44 -0.44 -0.96 -5.22
CA LEU A 44 -1.58 -0.29 -4.60
C LEU A 44 -2.36 0.50 -5.65
N ILE A 45 -3.70 0.51 -5.52
CA ILE A 45 -4.57 1.43 -6.27
C ILE A 45 -5.40 2.21 -5.26
N ILE A 46 -5.08 3.48 -5.15
CA ILE A 46 -5.62 4.36 -4.12
C ILE A 46 -6.54 5.38 -4.78
N ILE A 47 -7.86 5.28 -4.52
CA ILE A 47 -8.88 5.99 -5.30
C ILE A 47 -9.58 7.03 -4.42
N GLY A 48 -9.65 8.26 -4.89
CA GLY A 48 -10.20 9.41 -4.16
C GLY A 48 -11.71 9.38 -3.89
N GLY A 49 -12.39 8.32 -4.28
CA GLY A 49 -13.84 8.18 -4.08
C GLY A 49 -14.66 8.50 -5.32
N GLY A 50 -15.98 8.59 -5.14
CA GLY A 50 -16.91 8.88 -6.20
C GLY A 50 -17.04 7.77 -7.25
N ASN A 51 -17.60 8.13 -8.42
CA ASN A 51 -17.76 7.18 -9.52
C ASN A 51 -16.48 7.07 -10.36
N ALA A 52 -15.90 5.88 -10.41
CA ALA A 52 -14.73 5.55 -11.23
C ALA A 52 -15.07 4.90 -12.59
N GLU A 53 -16.34 4.81 -12.98
CA GLU A 53 -16.73 4.23 -14.28
C GLU A 53 -16.21 5.05 -15.46
N GLY A 54 -15.73 4.37 -16.49
CA GLY A 54 -15.18 5.00 -17.69
C GLY A 54 -13.83 5.72 -17.47
N THR A 55 -13.16 5.48 -16.31
CA THR A 55 -11.84 6.05 -16.02
C THR A 55 -10.69 5.09 -16.32
N GLY A 56 -10.98 3.82 -16.59
CA GLY A 56 -9.98 2.76 -16.75
C GLY A 56 -9.42 2.21 -15.42
N ILE A 57 -9.79 2.80 -14.27
CA ILE A 57 -9.22 2.41 -12.95
C ILE A 57 -9.63 1.00 -12.59
N MET A 58 -10.90 0.63 -12.77
CA MET A 58 -11.41 -0.70 -12.44
C MET A 58 -10.84 -1.77 -13.37
N GLU A 59 -10.71 -1.47 -14.64
CA GLU A 59 -10.08 -2.33 -15.64
C GLU A 59 -8.61 -2.56 -15.28
N ARG A 60 -7.92 -1.51 -14.85
CA ARG A 60 -6.52 -1.59 -14.39
C ARG A 60 -6.37 -2.45 -13.13
N PHE A 61 -7.29 -2.32 -12.18
CA PHE A 61 -7.33 -3.17 -10.98
C PHE A 61 -7.46 -4.65 -11.35
N ILE A 62 -8.44 -4.98 -12.21
CA ILE A 62 -8.67 -6.36 -12.65
C ILE A 62 -7.47 -6.91 -13.43
N GLN A 63 -6.89 -6.09 -14.32
CA GLN A 63 -5.70 -6.47 -15.09
C GLN A 63 -4.51 -6.79 -14.18
N LEU A 64 -4.20 -5.90 -13.22
CA LEU A 64 -3.07 -6.07 -12.30
C LEU A 64 -3.26 -7.27 -11.37
N ALA A 65 -4.49 -7.60 -11.02
CA ALA A 65 -4.82 -8.80 -10.24
C ALA A 65 -4.60 -10.13 -11.01
N GLY A 66 -4.38 -10.08 -12.32
CA GLY A 66 -4.23 -11.26 -13.18
C GLY A 66 -5.48 -11.60 -14.01
N GLY A 67 -6.41 -10.64 -14.14
CA GLY A 67 -7.61 -10.76 -14.96
C GLY A 67 -8.82 -11.32 -14.21
N PRO A 68 -9.94 -11.58 -14.92
CA PRO A 68 -11.24 -11.89 -14.29
C PRO A 68 -11.28 -13.24 -13.57
N ASN A 69 -10.32 -14.12 -13.81
CA ASN A 69 -10.23 -15.43 -13.14
C ASN A 69 -9.38 -15.40 -11.86
N ALA A 70 -8.74 -14.27 -11.56
CA ALA A 70 -8.00 -14.09 -10.33
C ALA A 70 -8.91 -14.17 -9.09
N LYS A 71 -8.33 -14.37 -7.90
CA LYS A 71 -9.07 -14.46 -6.64
C LYS A 71 -9.14 -13.09 -5.98
N PHE A 72 -10.35 -12.56 -5.86
CA PHE A 72 -10.63 -11.25 -5.28
C PHE A 72 -11.29 -11.38 -3.90
N VAL A 73 -10.84 -10.56 -2.97
CA VAL A 73 -11.44 -10.42 -1.64
C VAL A 73 -11.97 -8.99 -1.47
N ILE A 74 -13.26 -8.86 -1.17
CA ILE A 74 -13.93 -7.58 -0.98
C ILE A 74 -14.16 -7.34 0.50
N VAL A 75 -13.72 -6.19 1.00
CA VAL A 75 -13.79 -5.79 2.41
C VAL A 75 -14.76 -4.62 2.57
N PRO A 76 -16.05 -4.85 2.91
CA PRO A 76 -17.07 -3.82 3.05
C PRO A 76 -17.05 -3.11 4.41
N THR A 77 -16.14 -3.45 5.28
CA THR A 77 -16.10 -3.09 6.71
C THR A 77 -16.18 -1.59 7.00
N ALA A 78 -15.65 -0.74 6.10
CA ALA A 78 -15.80 0.71 6.23
C ALA A 78 -17.27 1.18 6.28
N GLY A 79 -18.20 0.42 5.71
CA GLY A 79 -19.63 0.70 5.71
C GLY A 79 -20.31 0.62 7.09
N GLY A 80 -19.59 0.16 8.11
CA GLY A 80 -20.01 0.13 9.51
C GLY A 80 -19.77 -1.21 10.20
N ASN A 81 -19.49 -1.15 11.49
CA ASN A 81 -19.23 -2.31 12.35
C ASN A 81 -20.42 -2.62 13.29
N ARG A 82 -21.33 -1.67 13.46
CA ARG A 82 -22.50 -1.81 14.35
C ARG A 82 -23.75 -1.37 13.66
N ASN A 83 -24.83 -2.00 14.03
CA ASN A 83 -26.20 -1.61 13.71
C ASN A 83 -26.66 -0.49 14.65
N GLY A 84 -27.82 0.13 14.35
CA GLY A 84 -28.38 1.20 15.18
C GLY A 84 -28.74 0.77 16.62
N ASP A 85 -28.93 -0.52 16.87
CA ASP A 85 -29.16 -1.12 18.18
C ASP A 85 -27.87 -1.49 18.94
N GLY A 86 -26.70 -1.17 18.36
CA GLY A 86 -25.39 -1.48 18.93
C GLY A 86 -24.87 -2.88 18.68
N SER A 87 -25.65 -3.80 18.09
CA SER A 87 -25.22 -5.14 17.72
C SER A 87 -24.14 -5.10 16.63
N LEU A 88 -23.30 -6.14 16.53
CA LEU A 88 -22.33 -6.25 15.48
C LEU A 88 -23.01 -6.37 14.11
N LYS A 89 -22.55 -5.56 13.17
CA LYS A 89 -23.08 -5.55 11.81
C LYS A 89 -22.54 -6.72 11.01
N THR A 90 -23.41 -7.37 10.28
CA THR A 90 -23.07 -8.38 9.27
C THR A 90 -23.46 -7.88 7.89
N TYR A 91 -22.82 -8.44 6.87
CA TYR A 91 -23.13 -8.15 5.46
C TYR A 91 -23.56 -9.43 4.75
N ASP A 92 -24.50 -9.29 3.84
CA ASP A 92 -24.88 -10.35 2.92
C ASP A 92 -23.79 -10.46 1.82
N GLU A 93 -23.03 -11.57 1.82
CA GLU A 93 -21.95 -11.78 0.86
C GLU A 93 -22.45 -11.66 -0.58
N GLN A 94 -23.60 -12.22 -0.91
CA GLN A 94 -24.14 -12.19 -2.27
C GLN A 94 -24.41 -10.75 -2.75
N ARG A 95 -24.89 -9.89 -1.86
CA ARG A 95 -25.10 -8.47 -2.18
C ARG A 95 -23.77 -7.74 -2.37
N VAL A 96 -22.79 -8.01 -1.54
CA VAL A 96 -21.46 -7.36 -1.61
C VAL A 96 -20.74 -7.75 -2.89
N ILE A 97 -20.74 -9.03 -3.26
CA ILE A 97 -19.99 -9.51 -4.43
C ILE A 97 -20.73 -9.31 -5.76
N ALA A 98 -22.06 -9.14 -5.77
CA ALA A 98 -22.85 -9.05 -7.00
C ALA A 98 -22.37 -7.96 -7.99
N PRO A 99 -21.96 -6.74 -7.59
CA PRO A 99 -21.41 -5.75 -8.50
C PRO A 99 -20.13 -6.23 -9.21
N TRP A 100 -19.31 -7.00 -8.53
CA TRP A 100 -18.07 -7.56 -9.03
C TRP A 100 -18.30 -8.70 -10.02
N LEU A 101 -19.25 -9.57 -9.72
CA LEU A 101 -19.68 -10.62 -10.65
C LEU A 101 -20.24 -10.02 -11.95
N ARG A 102 -21.01 -8.92 -11.87
CA ARG A 102 -21.49 -8.19 -13.06
C ARG A 102 -20.37 -7.58 -13.90
N ARG A 103 -19.21 -7.28 -13.30
CA ARG A 103 -18.00 -6.86 -14.01
C ARG A 103 -17.23 -8.02 -14.65
N GLY A 104 -17.75 -9.25 -14.54
CA GLY A 104 -17.17 -10.45 -15.15
C GLY A 104 -16.17 -11.21 -14.28
N LEU A 105 -15.93 -10.80 -13.03
CA LEU A 105 -15.07 -11.53 -12.12
C LEU A 105 -15.68 -12.88 -11.75
N LYS A 106 -14.84 -13.93 -11.65
CA LYS A 106 -15.29 -15.32 -11.44
C LYS A 106 -15.09 -15.80 -10.01
N ASN A 107 -14.04 -15.36 -9.34
CA ASN A 107 -13.62 -15.84 -8.02
C ASN A 107 -13.61 -14.66 -7.04
N VAL A 108 -14.76 -14.33 -6.48
CA VAL A 108 -14.94 -13.21 -5.56
C VAL A 108 -15.46 -13.71 -4.22
N ARG A 109 -14.85 -13.32 -3.14
CA ARG A 109 -15.30 -13.58 -1.78
C ARG A 109 -15.40 -12.28 -1.00
N MET A 110 -16.29 -12.25 -0.04
CA MET A 110 -16.35 -11.18 0.96
C MET A 110 -15.50 -11.54 2.18
N LEU A 111 -14.88 -10.54 2.80
CA LEU A 111 -14.23 -10.66 4.11
C LEU A 111 -14.73 -9.55 5.02
N HIS A 112 -15.48 -9.91 6.07
CA HIS A 112 -15.96 -8.96 7.06
C HIS A 112 -16.15 -9.61 8.42
N THR A 113 -15.67 -8.92 9.44
CA THR A 113 -16.08 -9.07 10.83
C THR A 113 -15.92 -7.73 11.54
N ALA A 114 -16.76 -7.46 12.52
CA ALA A 114 -16.61 -6.34 13.44
C ALA A 114 -15.95 -6.74 14.76
N ASP A 115 -15.59 -8.02 14.92
CA ASP A 115 -14.90 -8.55 16.10
C ASP A 115 -13.42 -8.82 15.78
N PRO A 116 -12.48 -8.07 16.38
CA PRO A 116 -11.06 -8.27 16.15
C PRO A 116 -10.55 -9.64 16.61
N LYS A 117 -11.24 -10.29 17.56
CA LYS A 117 -10.89 -11.66 17.97
C LYS A 117 -11.17 -12.67 16.86
N VAL A 118 -12.25 -12.48 16.11
CA VAL A 118 -12.55 -13.28 14.91
C VAL A 118 -11.54 -12.98 13.83
N ALA A 119 -11.23 -11.69 13.59
CA ALA A 119 -10.24 -11.26 12.62
C ALA A 119 -8.83 -11.83 12.87
N ASP A 120 -8.54 -12.24 14.09
CA ASP A 120 -7.23 -12.81 14.47
C ASP A 120 -7.16 -14.34 14.31
N THR A 121 -8.24 -14.99 13.85
CA THR A 121 -8.28 -16.45 13.69
C THR A 121 -7.70 -16.92 12.36
N ALA A 122 -7.13 -18.13 12.35
CA ALA A 122 -6.62 -18.76 11.13
C ALA A 122 -7.74 -19.08 10.12
N GLU A 123 -8.94 -19.36 10.61
CA GLU A 123 -10.11 -19.66 9.79
C GLU A 123 -10.57 -18.41 9.02
N PHE A 124 -10.66 -17.27 9.71
CA PHE A 124 -11.15 -16.04 9.10
C PHE A 124 -10.27 -15.56 7.95
N VAL A 125 -8.95 -15.71 8.05
CA VAL A 125 -8.01 -15.23 7.02
C VAL A 125 -7.87 -16.16 5.81
N GLN A 126 -8.51 -17.33 5.79
CA GLN A 126 -8.38 -18.31 4.69
C GLN A 126 -8.57 -17.71 3.29
N PRO A 127 -9.55 -16.82 3.03
CA PRO A 127 -9.70 -16.21 1.72
C PRO A 127 -8.48 -15.37 1.29
N LEU A 128 -7.72 -14.81 2.24
CA LEU A 128 -6.56 -13.97 1.96
C LEU A 128 -5.32 -14.76 1.58
N LEU A 129 -5.19 -16.03 2.03
CA LEU A 129 -3.98 -16.83 1.79
C LEU A 129 -3.69 -17.04 0.30
N GLU A 130 -4.74 -17.05 -0.52
CA GLU A 130 -4.66 -17.27 -1.97
C GLU A 130 -5.12 -16.06 -2.78
N ALA A 131 -5.49 -14.95 -2.13
CA ALA A 131 -5.97 -13.76 -2.81
C ALA A 131 -4.89 -13.16 -3.71
N ASN A 132 -5.29 -12.83 -4.94
CA ASN A 132 -4.51 -12.03 -5.88
C ASN A 132 -4.79 -10.54 -5.69
N ALA A 133 -6.00 -10.20 -5.22
CA ALA A 133 -6.39 -8.83 -5.01
C ALA A 133 -7.34 -8.68 -3.82
N VAL A 134 -7.19 -7.54 -3.12
CA VAL A 134 -8.09 -7.08 -2.04
C VAL A 134 -8.63 -5.72 -2.39
N TRP A 135 -9.94 -5.55 -2.19
CA TRP A 135 -10.62 -4.27 -2.36
C TRP A 135 -11.23 -3.81 -1.04
N PHE A 136 -10.89 -2.59 -0.62
CA PHE A 136 -11.50 -1.93 0.52
C PHE A 136 -12.57 -0.95 0.06
N ASP A 137 -13.81 -1.16 0.50
CA ASP A 137 -14.93 -0.26 0.21
C ASP A 137 -14.82 1.08 0.95
N GLY A 138 -15.62 2.06 0.52
CA GLY A 138 -15.77 3.34 1.18
C GLY A 138 -16.67 3.29 2.40
N GLY A 139 -16.60 4.33 3.21
CA GLY A 139 -17.38 4.49 4.44
C GLY A 139 -16.62 5.26 5.50
N ARG A 140 -16.34 4.64 6.64
CA ARG A 140 -15.55 5.20 7.74
C ARG A 140 -14.31 4.34 8.00
N GLN A 141 -13.13 4.92 7.84
CA GLN A 141 -11.85 4.21 7.94
C GLN A 141 -11.57 3.66 9.34
N TRP A 142 -12.06 4.29 10.40
CA TRP A 142 -11.92 3.76 11.76
C TRP A 142 -12.58 2.40 11.97
N ASN A 143 -13.69 2.08 11.27
CA ASN A 143 -14.29 0.75 11.33
C ASN A 143 -13.32 -0.35 10.82
N ILE A 144 -12.48 -0.02 9.84
CA ILE A 144 -11.46 -0.94 9.32
C ILE A 144 -10.36 -1.15 10.37
N VAL A 145 -9.95 -0.07 11.05
CA VAL A 145 -8.97 -0.13 12.15
C VAL A 145 -9.51 -0.95 13.30
N ASP A 146 -10.74 -0.66 13.78
CA ASP A 146 -11.38 -1.38 14.89
C ASP A 146 -11.47 -2.89 14.64
N SER A 147 -11.69 -3.27 13.39
CA SER A 147 -11.83 -4.68 13.03
C SER A 147 -10.51 -5.41 12.84
N TYR A 148 -9.51 -4.76 12.24
CA TYR A 148 -8.35 -5.48 11.70
C TYR A 148 -7.00 -5.02 12.23
N ALA A 149 -6.88 -3.86 12.90
CA ALA A 149 -5.60 -3.43 13.45
C ALA A 149 -5.08 -4.45 14.48
N ASN A 150 -3.77 -4.73 14.42
CA ASN A 150 -3.08 -5.67 15.32
C ASN A 150 -3.62 -7.11 15.27
N THR A 151 -4.25 -7.53 14.17
CA THR A 151 -4.75 -8.88 13.96
C THR A 151 -3.97 -9.62 12.87
N ARG A 152 -4.15 -10.94 12.82
CA ARG A 152 -3.67 -11.79 11.73
C ARG A 152 -4.17 -11.31 10.36
N THR A 153 -5.38 -10.78 10.29
CA THR A 153 -5.96 -10.25 9.04
C THR A 153 -5.10 -9.12 8.46
N LEU A 154 -4.62 -8.19 9.30
CA LEU A 154 -3.71 -7.13 8.83
C LEU A 154 -2.41 -7.72 8.27
N THR A 155 -1.85 -8.72 8.95
CA THR A 155 -0.66 -9.43 8.47
C THR A 155 -0.90 -10.06 7.10
N GLU A 156 -2.07 -10.70 6.91
CA GLU A 156 -2.38 -11.34 5.62
C GLU A 156 -2.67 -10.34 4.50
N PHE A 157 -3.21 -9.16 4.79
CA PHE A 157 -3.27 -8.07 3.81
C PHE A 157 -1.86 -7.68 3.33
N HIS A 158 -0.90 -7.51 4.23
CA HIS A 158 0.49 -7.27 3.82
C HIS A 158 1.08 -8.44 3.03
N ASN A 159 0.76 -9.67 3.39
CA ASN A 159 1.21 -10.87 2.68
C ASN A 159 0.68 -10.95 1.24
N VAL A 160 -0.52 -10.43 0.95
CA VAL A 160 -1.00 -10.28 -0.43
C VAL A 160 -0.01 -9.44 -1.26
N LEU A 161 0.46 -8.32 -0.71
CA LEU A 161 1.46 -7.47 -1.38
C LEU A 161 2.82 -8.15 -1.51
N VAL A 162 3.27 -8.86 -0.47
CA VAL A 162 4.55 -9.62 -0.50
C VAL A 162 4.56 -10.67 -1.61
N ARG A 163 3.42 -11.29 -1.89
CA ARG A 163 3.23 -12.25 -2.99
C ARG A 163 3.10 -11.58 -4.37
N GLY A 164 3.12 -10.25 -4.45
CA GLY A 164 2.95 -9.49 -5.69
C GLY A 164 1.50 -9.19 -6.06
N GLY A 165 0.57 -9.40 -5.13
CA GLY A 165 -0.84 -9.09 -5.33
C GLY A 165 -1.16 -7.60 -5.30
N VAL A 166 -2.44 -7.27 -5.43
CA VAL A 166 -2.93 -5.88 -5.52
C VAL A 166 -3.83 -5.55 -4.34
N ILE A 167 -3.58 -4.42 -3.69
CA ILE A 167 -4.54 -3.81 -2.78
C ILE A 167 -5.11 -2.55 -3.41
N ALA A 168 -6.43 -2.49 -3.48
CA ALA A 168 -7.16 -1.34 -3.97
C ALA A 168 -8.20 -0.87 -2.95
N GLY A 169 -8.57 0.40 -3.01
CA GLY A 169 -9.65 0.90 -2.18
C GLY A 169 -10.06 2.32 -2.54
N SER A 170 -11.30 2.64 -2.22
CA SER A 170 -11.93 3.91 -2.57
C SER A 170 -12.39 4.64 -1.31
N SER A 171 -12.25 5.97 -1.28
CA SER A 171 -12.68 6.80 -0.14
C SER A 171 -12.01 6.35 1.17
N ALA A 172 -12.73 5.86 2.18
CA ALA A 172 -12.16 5.29 3.39
C ALA A 172 -11.17 4.15 3.10
N GLY A 173 -11.46 3.33 2.06
CA GLY A 173 -10.55 2.28 1.58
C GLY A 173 -9.26 2.82 0.92
N ALA A 174 -9.24 4.08 0.49
CA ALA A 174 -8.04 4.77 0.07
C ALA A 174 -7.23 5.23 1.30
N THR A 175 -7.89 5.92 2.22
CA THR A 175 -7.25 6.53 3.40
C THR A 175 -6.59 5.49 4.30
N ILE A 176 -7.21 4.31 4.48
CA ILE A 176 -6.63 3.23 5.30
C ILE A 176 -5.28 2.71 4.80
N GLN A 177 -4.95 2.91 3.51
CA GLN A 177 -3.71 2.45 2.92
C GLN A 177 -2.49 3.29 3.33
N GLY A 178 -2.69 4.51 3.81
CA GLY A 178 -1.63 5.38 4.33
C GLY A 178 -1.07 4.94 5.67
N ASP A 179 -0.03 5.62 6.11
CA ASP A 179 0.59 5.45 7.42
C ASP A 179 -0.18 6.25 8.49
N TYR A 180 -0.31 7.58 8.30
CA TYR A 180 -1.16 8.41 9.15
C TYR A 180 -2.62 8.33 8.68
N LEU A 181 -3.52 7.97 9.59
CA LEU A 181 -4.95 7.84 9.28
C LEU A 181 -5.65 9.21 9.35
N VAL A 182 -5.72 9.87 8.23
CA VAL A 182 -6.48 11.11 8.09
C VAL A 182 -7.96 10.85 8.35
N ARG A 183 -8.62 11.72 9.13
CA ARG A 183 -10.04 11.60 9.49
C ARG A 183 -10.38 10.29 10.19
N GLY A 184 -9.47 9.83 11.05
CA GLY A 184 -9.68 8.63 11.88
C GLY A 184 -10.59 8.85 13.08
N ASP A 185 -11.04 10.08 13.35
CA ASP A 185 -11.83 10.42 14.52
C ASP A 185 -13.24 9.83 14.45
N THR A 186 -13.66 9.14 15.52
CA THR A 186 -14.99 8.50 15.59
C THR A 186 -16.13 9.50 15.78
N SER A 187 -15.83 10.73 16.23
CA SER A 187 -16.82 11.81 16.38
C SER A 187 -17.29 12.35 15.02
N GLY A 188 -16.45 12.23 13.97
CA GLY A 188 -16.87 12.63 12.63
C GLY A 188 -15.78 12.77 11.59
N PRO A 189 -16.14 12.74 10.30
CA PRO A 189 -15.19 12.75 9.20
C PRO A 189 -14.55 14.13 8.92
N ASP A 190 -15.00 15.19 9.60
CA ASP A 190 -14.49 16.54 9.39
C ASP A 190 -13.25 16.82 10.24
N ILE A 191 -12.99 15.99 11.25
CA ILE A 191 -11.78 16.07 12.06
C ILE A 191 -10.63 15.42 11.30
N VAL A 192 -9.76 16.25 10.73
CA VAL A 192 -8.63 15.81 9.89
C VAL A 192 -7.61 15.03 10.71
N MET A 193 -7.27 15.53 11.89
CA MET A 193 -6.34 14.92 12.83
C MET A 193 -7.06 14.55 14.12
N THR A 194 -7.18 13.26 14.40
CA THR A 194 -7.79 12.77 15.63
C THR A 194 -6.86 12.85 16.83
N ASN A 195 -7.45 13.01 18.02
CA ASN A 195 -6.76 12.80 19.29
C ASN A 195 -6.90 11.35 19.81
N GLU A 196 -7.68 10.51 19.15
CA GLU A 196 -7.86 9.10 19.49
C GLU A 196 -6.63 8.31 19.05
N ALA A 197 -5.76 7.95 19.98
CA ALA A 197 -4.47 7.31 19.70
C ALA A 197 -4.59 6.03 18.86
N THR A 198 -5.66 5.26 19.03
CA THR A 198 -5.95 4.03 18.28
C THR A 198 -6.30 4.28 16.82
N HIS A 199 -6.72 5.49 16.46
CA HIS A 199 -7.17 5.86 15.11
C HIS A 199 -6.22 6.84 14.42
N GLN A 200 -4.99 6.99 14.90
CA GLN A 200 -3.96 7.82 14.24
C GLN A 200 -3.20 7.07 13.14
N HIS A 201 -3.28 5.73 13.12
CA HIS A 201 -2.51 4.90 12.19
C HIS A 201 -3.42 4.17 11.21
N GLY A 202 -3.07 4.26 9.93
CA GLY A 202 -3.60 3.40 8.88
C GLY A 202 -2.84 2.07 8.82
N PHE A 203 -2.98 1.36 7.72
CA PHE A 203 -2.33 0.05 7.56
C PHE A 203 -0.93 0.13 6.94
N ALA A 204 -0.46 1.34 6.63
CA ALA A 204 0.88 1.61 6.11
C ALA A 204 1.27 0.74 4.89
N PHE A 205 0.30 0.37 4.03
CA PHE A 205 0.60 -0.23 2.74
C PHE A 205 1.41 0.75 1.89
N LEU A 206 1.06 2.04 1.95
CA LEU A 206 1.88 3.15 1.52
C LEU A 206 2.48 3.81 2.76
N ARG A 207 3.75 3.50 3.03
CA ARG A 207 4.49 4.00 4.19
C ARG A 207 4.77 5.50 4.08
N LYS A 208 5.03 6.15 5.21
CA LYS A 208 5.40 7.58 5.28
C LYS A 208 4.43 8.48 4.52
N SER A 209 3.15 8.19 4.57
CA SER A 209 2.13 8.93 3.84
C SER A 209 0.89 9.23 4.66
N ALA A 210 0.22 10.33 4.30
CA ALA A 210 -1.11 10.69 4.75
C ALA A 210 -1.99 10.86 3.51
N ILE A 211 -3.12 10.13 3.45
CA ILE A 211 -3.98 10.10 2.26
C ILE A 211 -5.33 10.71 2.60
N ASP A 212 -5.73 11.77 1.89
CA ASP A 212 -7.09 12.31 1.94
C ASP A 212 -7.82 12.08 0.60
N GLN A 213 -9.14 12.12 0.62
CA GLN A 213 -10.01 11.76 -0.49
C GLN A 213 -11.16 12.76 -0.66
N HIS A 214 -11.82 12.72 -1.83
CA HIS A 214 -12.89 13.65 -2.22
C HIS A 214 -12.46 15.13 -2.22
N ILE A 215 -11.17 15.43 -2.47
CA ILE A 215 -10.63 16.79 -2.26
C ILE A 215 -11.30 17.83 -3.16
N ASN A 216 -11.75 17.44 -4.36
CA ASN A 216 -12.42 18.34 -5.31
C ASN A 216 -13.89 18.61 -4.94
N THR A 217 -14.64 17.59 -4.55
CA THR A 217 -16.09 17.70 -4.27
C THR A 217 -16.37 18.23 -2.87
N ARG A 218 -15.45 18.04 -1.94
CA ARG A 218 -15.58 18.49 -0.54
C ARG A 218 -14.64 19.66 -0.21
N LEU A 219 -13.99 20.25 -1.23
CA LEU A 219 -13.10 21.41 -1.09
C LEU A 219 -11.96 21.20 -0.09
N ARG A 220 -11.36 20.03 -0.07
CA ARG A 220 -10.34 19.56 0.90
C ARG A 220 -8.91 19.69 0.41
N TRP A 221 -8.67 20.61 -0.53
CA TRP A 221 -7.36 20.78 -1.15
C TRP A 221 -6.24 21.13 -0.16
N ASP A 222 -6.56 21.88 0.89
CA ASP A 222 -5.61 22.37 1.89
C ASP A 222 -5.58 21.50 3.18
N ASP A 223 -6.45 20.49 3.33
CA ASP A 223 -6.68 19.78 4.58
C ASP A 223 -5.48 18.96 5.07
N LEU A 224 -4.60 18.55 4.18
CA LEU A 224 -3.36 17.85 4.56
C LEU A 224 -2.23 18.79 5.03
N ASP A 225 -2.32 20.11 4.81
CA ASP A 225 -1.27 21.05 5.23
C ASP A 225 -0.96 20.97 6.74
N PRO A 226 -1.95 21.02 7.66
CA PRO A 226 -1.68 20.89 9.08
C PRO A 226 -1.11 19.51 9.47
N VAL A 227 -1.47 18.44 8.75
CA VAL A 227 -0.93 17.10 8.99
C VAL A 227 0.56 17.07 8.66
N ILE A 228 0.93 17.57 7.47
CA ILE A 228 2.31 17.56 6.99
C ILE A 228 3.20 18.53 7.76
N ARG A 229 2.66 19.65 8.24
CA ARG A 229 3.40 20.53 9.15
C ARG A 229 3.70 19.87 10.51
N LYS A 230 2.75 19.09 11.05
CA LYS A 230 2.93 18.37 12.31
C LYS A 230 3.85 17.17 12.18
N TYR A 231 3.78 16.48 11.03
CA TYR A 231 4.54 15.27 10.72
C TYR A 231 5.32 15.47 9.41
N PRO A 232 6.44 16.20 9.45
CA PRO A 232 7.15 16.67 8.25
C PRO A 232 7.78 15.55 7.40
N ASP A 233 7.94 14.36 7.96
CA ASP A 233 8.47 13.19 7.25
C ASP A 233 7.42 12.51 6.36
N LEU A 234 6.13 12.83 6.56
CA LEU A 234 5.06 12.28 5.75
C LEU A 234 4.94 13.01 4.39
N LEU A 235 4.53 12.27 3.40
CA LEU A 235 4.04 12.78 2.13
C LEU A 235 2.52 12.83 2.16
N GLY A 236 1.93 14.01 1.99
CA GLY A 236 0.48 14.19 1.90
C GLY A 236 0.01 13.95 0.46
N ILE A 237 -1.01 13.12 0.29
CA ILE A 237 -1.59 12.80 -1.03
C ILE A 237 -3.10 13.00 -0.98
N GLY A 238 -3.57 14.09 -1.55
CA GLY A 238 -4.99 14.40 -1.70
C GLY A 238 -5.51 13.92 -3.04
N LEU A 239 -6.58 13.12 -3.04
CA LEU A 239 -7.13 12.49 -4.24
C LEU A 239 -8.52 13.04 -4.57
N SER A 240 -8.70 13.51 -5.81
CA SER A 240 -10.02 13.87 -6.35
C SER A 240 -10.89 12.64 -6.59
N GLU A 241 -12.24 12.82 -6.58
CA GLU A 241 -13.16 11.76 -7.00
C GLU A 241 -12.92 11.32 -8.44
N GLY A 242 -13.12 10.04 -8.73
CA GLY A 242 -12.88 9.45 -10.06
C GLY A 242 -11.41 9.53 -10.50
N THR A 243 -10.49 9.68 -9.55
CA THR A 243 -9.04 9.75 -9.76
C THR A 243 -8.34 8.80 -8.80
N ALA A 244 -7.26 8.18 -9.26
CA ALA A 244 -6.47 7.24 -8.49
C ALA A 244 -4.98 7.46 -8.70
N ILE A 245 -4.19 6.93 -7.78
CA ILE A 245 -2.77 6.65 -7.99
C ILE A 245 -2.55 5.14 -8.02
N VAL A 246 -1.73 4.69 -8.95
CA VAL A 246 -1.24 3.31 -9.05
C VAL A 246 0.19 3.29 -8.57
N VAL A 247 0.44 2.66 -7.41
CA VAL A 247 1.74 2.69 -6.72
C VAL A 247 2.50 1.41 -6.96
N THR A 248 3.76 1.54 -7.35
CA THR A 248 4.72 0.43 -7.47
C THR A 248 6.06 0.89 -6.91
N GLY A 249 6.50 0.27 -5.83
CA GLY A 249 7.71 0.71 -5.12
C GLY A 249 7.62 2.17 -4.70
N ASP A 250 8.61 2.98 -5.05
CA ASP A 250 8.66 4.41 -4.70
C ASP A 250 7.99 5.34 -5.73
N ARG A 251 7.25 4.78 -6.70
CA ARG A 251 6.59 5.55 -7.76
C ARG A 251 5.10 5.37 -7.74
N PHE A 252 4.39 6.40 -8.17
CA PHE A 252 3.00 6.25 -8.55
C PHE A 252 2.69 6.96 -9.88
N GLU A 253 1.73 6.40 -10.61
CA GLU A 253 1.12 6.99 -11.80
C GLU A 253 -0.28 7.49 -11.46
N VAL A 254 -0.64 8.68 -11.92
CA VAL A 254 -1.99 9.24 -11.77
C VAL A 254 -2.90 8.73 -12.88
N MET A 255 -4.06 8.20 -12.51
CA MET A 255 -5.12 7.74 -13.43
C MET A 255 -6.44 8.43 -13.10
N GLY A 256 -7.31 8.54 -14.10
CA GLY A 256 -8.69 9.00 -13.91
C GLY A 256 -8.96 10.38 -14.51
N ARG A 257 -9.93 11.13 -13.91
CA ARG A 257 -10.50 12.34 -14.55
C ARG A 257 -9.92 13.65 -14.05
N TRP A 258 -9.48 13.67 -12.78
CA TRP A 258 -9.16 14.91 -12.09
C TRP A 258 -7.70 14.94 -11.62
N LYS A 259 -7.43 15.60 -10.53
CA LYS A 259 -6.10 15.93 -10.05
C LYS A 259 -5.78 15.22 -8.75
N VAL A 260 -4.49 15.13 -8.47
CA VAL A 260 -3.91 14.72 -7.20
C VAL A 260 -3.13 15.90 -6.63
N ALA A 261 -3.39 16.28 -5.38
CA ALA A 261 -2.60 17.28 -4.66
C ALA A 261 -1.51 16.56 -3.86
N VAL A 262 -0.26 17.03 -3.99
CA VAL A 262 0.88 16.50 -3.25
C VAL A 262 1.37 17.57 -2.27
N HIS A 263 1.26 17.27 -0.98
CA HIS A 263 1.76 18.11 0.12
C HIS A 263 3.13 17.57 0.55
N ASP A 264 4.16 18.39 0.32
CA ASP A 264 5.55 17.99 0.50
C ASP A 264 6.30 19.05 1.29
N ASN A 265 6.63 18.75 2.54
CA ASN A 265 7.34 19.68 3.42
C ASN A 265 8.83 19.85 3.08
N THR A 266 9.37 19.05 2.16
CA THR A 266 10.74 19.22 1.66
C THR A 266 10.84 20.34 0.62
N ARG A 267 9.70 20.81 0.07
CA ARG A 267 9.62 21.90 -0.85
C ARG A 267 9.39 23.23 -0.12
N VAL A 268 10.13 24.26 -0.53
CA VAL A 268 9.89 25.63 -0.08
C VAL A 268 8.81 26.25 -0.98
N TYR A 269 7.69 26.63 -0.39
CA TYR A 269 6.60 27.35 -1.07
C TYR A 269 6.74 28.85 -0.83
N GLN A 270 6.47 29.65 -1.85
CA GLN A 270 6.41 31.09 -1.71
C GLN A 270 5.13 31.50 -0.96
N PRO A 271 5.07 32.66 -0.30
CA PRO A 271 3.90 33.08 0.48
C PRO A 271 2.57 33.14 -0.30
N TRP A 272 2.64 33.24 -1.61
CA TRP A 272 1.48 33.27 -2.52
C TRP A 272 1.16 31.90 -3.15
N GLU A 273 2.02 30.90 -2.97
CA GLU A 273 1.78 29.52 -3.44
C GLU A 273 0.91 28.74 -2.44
N LYS A 274 0.15 27.79 -2.95
CA LYS A 274 -0.51 26.80 -2.13
C LYS A 274 0.54 25.84 -1.54
N PRO A 275 0.33 25.28 -0.33
CA PRO A 275 1.28 24.37 0.32
C PRO A 275 1.23 22.97 -0.30
N TYR A 276 0.90 22.88 -1.58
CA TYR A 276 0.89 21.65 -2.38
C TYR A 276 1.09 21.99 -3.87
N TYR A 277 1.47 21.00 -4.62
CA TYR A 277 1.44 21.05 -6.08
C TYR A 277 0.53 19.96 -6.64
N VAL A 278 0.11 20.12 -7.89
CA VAL A 278 -0.97 19.33 -8.48
C VAL A 278 -0.43 18.46 -9.61
N LEU A 279 -0.77 17.18 -9.56
CA LEU A 279 -0.48 16.21 -10.60
C LEU A 279 -1.73 15.91 -11.42
N SER A 280 -1.52 15.53 -12.68
CA SER A 280 -2.55 15.24 -13.68
C SER A 280 -2.47 13.78 -14.11
N THR A 281 -3.54 13.28 -14.70
CA THR A 281 -3.58 11.94 -15.32
C THR A 281 -2.41 11.72 -16.27
N GLY A 282 -1.72 10.59 -16.08
CA GLY A 282 -0.53 10.19 -16.83
C GLY A 282 0.79 10.71 -16.25
N ASP A 283 0.75 11.61 -15.24
CA ASP A 283 1.97 12.00 -14.52
C ASP A 283 2.47 10.82 -13.70
N VAL A 284 3.80 10.60 -13.71
CA VAL A 284 4.50 9.66 -12.86
C VAL A 284 5.34 10.43 -11.86
N TYR A 285 5.11 10.16 -10.59
CA TYR A 285 5.79 10.80 -9.48
C TYR A 285 6.64 9.82 -8.70
N ASN A 286 7.87 10.20 -8.40
CA ASN A 286 8.75 9.45 -7.53
C ASN A 286 8.72 10.05 -6.11
N MET A 287 8.18 9.28 -5.18
CA MET A 287 8.00 9.70 -3.79
C MET A 287 9.33 9.82 -3.03
N LYS A 288 10.32 8.98 -3.31
CA LYS A 288 11.64 9.01 -2.67
C LYS A 288 12.43 10.25 -3.08
N THR A 289 12.42 10.61 -4.36
CA THR A 289 13.13 11.79 -4.88
C THR A 289 12.31 13.07 -4.85
N ARG A 290 11.00 12.97 -4.54
CA ARG A 290 10.02 14.08 -4.53
C ARG A 290 9.94 14.81 -5.87
N LYS A 291 9.95 14.07 -7.00
CA LYS A 291 9.99 14.62 -8.35
C LYS A 291 8.98 13.97 -9.28
N ILE A 292 8.45 14.75 -10.21
CA ILE A 292 7.72 14.25 -11.38
C ILE A 292 8.76 13.70 -12.36
N GLU A 293 8.71 12.41 -12.66
CA GLU A 293 9.62 11.73 -13.60
C GLU A 293 9.08 11.76 -15.03
N LYS A 294 7.74 11.80 -15.16
CA LYS A 294 7.06 11.86 -16.46
C LYS A 294 5.80 12.70 -16.34
N TYR A 295 5.58 13.57 -17.31
CA TYR A 295 4.32 14.31 -17.46
C TYR A 295 3.37 13.55 -18.39
N GLY A 296 2.11 13.48 -18.00
CA GLY A 296 1.04 12.93 -18.84
C GLY A 296 0.84 13.73 -20.12
N ILE A 297 0.27 13.10 -21.13
CA ILE A 297 -0.08 13.76 -22.38
C ILE A 297 -1.16 14.83 -22.09
N GLY A 298 -0.88 16.09 -22.37
CA GLY A 298 -1.79 17.23 -22.11
C GLY A 298 -1.51 18.00 -20.81
N ALA A 299 -0.54 17.58 -19.99
CA ALA A 299 -0.04 18.44 -18.93
C ALA A 299 0.68 19.65 -19.58
N ALA A 300 0.15 20.86 -19.42
CA ALA A 300 0.89 22.06 -19.78
C ALA A 300 2.18 22.06 -18.95
N LEU A 301 3.33 22.11 -19.62
CA LEU A 301 4.60 22.34 -18.94
C LEU A 301 4.43 23.59 -18.07
N PRO A 302 4.83 23.56 -16.78
CA PRO A 302 4.87 24.79 -16.01
C PRO A 302 5.72 25.78 -16.78
N ALA A 303 5.19 26.97 -16.98
CA ALA A 303 5.93 28.07 -17.65
C ALA A 303 7.30 28.13 -16.99
N ARG A 304 8.37 27.90 -17.75
CA ARG A 304 9.74 28.15 -17.29
C ARG A 304 9.78 29.58 -16.82
N GLY A 305 9.87 29.78 -15.51
CA GLY A 305 10.12 31.08 -14.96
C GLY A 305 11.35 31.64 -15.69
N GLY A 306 11.12 32.62 -16.53
CA GLY A 306 12.21 33.40 -17.10
C GLY A 306 12.97 34.07 -15.97
N ASN A 307 14.26 34.09 -16.12
CA ASN A 307 15.31 34.66 -15.26
C ASN A 307 14.91 35.85 -14.41
#